data_c5938a2a9c5b03360d1224700a8fa2eb
#
_entry.id   c5938a2a9c5b03360d1224700a8fa2eb
#
_cell.length_a   1.000
_cell.length_b   1.000
_cell.length_c   1.000
_cell.angle_alpha   90.00
_cell.angle_beta   90.00
_cell.angle_gamma   90.00
#
_symmetry.space_group_name_H-M   'P 1'
#
loop_
_entity.id
_entity.type
_entity.pdbx_description
1 polymer ?
#
loop_
_entity_poly.entity_id
_entity_poly.type
_entity_poly.pdbx_seq_one_letter_code
_entity_poly.pdbx_strand_id
1 'polypeptide(L)'
;MRISTFFFLTRRGLRNLGKHWAMTIACIASLSVCMTLNSFASLAEVNVDSMVSYLGSQNETVVYLDPDCDDATATQVGEKLSTMPGVSGVQYVSKQDVLNIYRGYMEDYSSLWDEFESDNPFKANYRVTISDLSQMAAMSKKMQAIPGVYSVAAPVEMTNVFVEVQQAVTKGGRLIVLVLMIVSIITVGSTIRLSVFARRREIEIMKYVGATNALVTLPFVVEGLAMGLISGALTAGVSLAAYSYTVSAASTLGGLWQMLMGHALVPVANVWPPVVIYSLAGGALVGGLGSMFSIRKHLNV
;
A
#
# COMPACT_ATOMS: atom_id res chain seq x y z
N MET A 1 5.19 -21.92 34.94
CA MET A 1 4.36 -23.02 34.35
C MET A 1 5.27 -24.07 33.78
N ARG A 2 5.00 -25.38 34.01
CA ARG A 2 5.78 -26.45 33.36
C ARG A 2 5.39 -26.54 31.88
N ILE A 3 6.35 -26.78 30.99
CA ILE A 3 6.14 -26.87 29.53
C ILE A 3 5.05 -27.89 29.15
N SER A 4 4.98 -29.02 29.93
CA SER A 4 3.94 -30.03 29.79
C SER A 4 2.52 -29.51 30.00
N THR A 5 2.33 -28.58 30.97
CA THR A 5 1.04 -27.96 31.25
C THR A 5 0.60 -27.03 30.12
N PHE A 6 1.54 -26.30 29.56
CA PHE A 6 1.27 -25.44 28.38
C PHE A 6 0.81 -26.25 27.16
N PHE A 7 1.52 -27.33 26.84
CA PHE A 7 1.16 -28.22 25.74
C PHE A 7 -0.20 -28.90 25.91
N PHE A 8 -0.52 -29.30 27.14
CA PHE A 8 -1.82 -29.86 27.46
C PHE A 8 -2.96 -28.84 27.26
N LEU A 9 -2.75 -27.59 27.69
CA LEU A 9 -3.76 -26.52 27.58
C LEU A 9 -3.95 -26.07 26.13
N THR A 10 -2.89 -26.00 25.30
CA THR A 10 -2.97 -25.72 23.87
C THR A 10 -3.75 -26.82 23.13
N ARG A 11 -3.46 -28.10 23.41
CA ARG A 11 -4.20 -29.23 22.83
C ARG A 11 -5.69 -29.20 23.23
N ARG A 12 -5.99 -28.78 24.46
CA ARG A 12 -7.38 -28.64 24.94
C ARG A 12 -8.08 -27.49 24.23
N GLY A 13 -7.42 -26.34 24.00
CA GLY A 13 -7.95 -25.22 23.22
C GLY A 13 -8.29 -25.62 21.77
N LEU A 14 -7.38 -26.30 21.09
CA LEU A 14 -7.60 -26.78 19.70
C LEU A 14 -8.74 -27.82 19.62
N ARG A 15 -8.84 -28.76 20.57
CA ARG A 15 -9.92 -29.75 20.59
C ARG A 15 -11.30 -29.11 20.82
N ASN A 16 -11.32 -27.96 21.47
CA ASN A 16 -12.54 -27.20 21.72
C ASN A 16 -13.15 -26.60 20.45
N LEU A 17 -12.32 -26.19 19.47
CA LEU A 17 -12.78 -25.70 18.16
C LEU A 17 -13.72 -26.71 17.48
N GLY A 18 -13.42 -28.01 17.59
CA GLY A 18 -14.25 -29.06 17.00
C GLY A 18 -15.56 -29.31 17.77
N LYS A 19 -15.59 -29.08 19.09
CA LYS A 19 -16.79 -29.37 19.91
C LYS A 19 -17.93 -28.35 19.65
N HIS A 20 -17.59 -27.12 19.25
CA HIS A 20 -18.54 -26.04 18.90
C HIS A 20 -18.32 -25.56 17.46
N TRP A 21 -18.18 -26.52 16.52
CA TRP A 21 -17.77 -26.27 15.14
C TRP A 21 -18.60 -25.20 14.41
N ALA A 22 -19.93 -25.16 14.62
CA ALA A 22 -20.80 -24.20 13.96
C ALA A 22 -20.47 -22.75 14.36
N MET A 23 -20.24 -22.51 15.67
CA MET A 23 -19.88 -21.20 16.19
C MET A 23 -18.45 -20.80 15.77
N THR A 24 -17.54 -21.77 15.75
CA THR A 24 -16.15 -21.58 15.31
C THR A 24 -16.10 -21.21 13.82
N ILE A 25 -16.86 -21.93 12.97
CA ILE A 25 -16.93 -21.61 11.53
C ILE A 25 -17.54 -20.24 11.30
N ALA A 26 -18.64 -19.89 11.98
CA ALA A 26 -19.24 -18.56 11.86
C ALA A 26 -18.26 -17.45 12.22
N CYS A 27 -17.48 -17.65 13.30
CA CYS A 27 -16.45 -16.69 13.71
C CYS A 27 -15.30 -16.59 12.68
N ILE A 28 -14.77 -17.72 12.22
CA ILE A 28 -13.72 -17.77 11.19
C ILE A 28 -14.21 -17.10 9.90
N ALA A 29 -15.43 -17.41 9.44
CA ALA A 29 -15.99 -16.79 8.25
C ALA A 29 -16.13 -15.26 8.39
N SER A 30 -16.74 -14.79 9.48
CA SER A 30 -16.90 -13.37 9.72
C SER A 30 -15.55 -12.64 9.82
N LEU A 31 -14.59 -13.23 10.56
CA LEU A 31 -13.25 -12.67 10.70
C LEU A 31 -12.50 -12.67 9.36
N SER A 32 -12.60 -13.74 8.57
CA SER A 32 -11.98 -13.82 7.24
C SER A 32 -12.54 -12.76 6.30
N VAL A 33 -13.85 -12.50 6.29
CA VAL A 33 -14.45 -11.44 5.47
C VAL A 33 -13.90 -10.07 5.87
N CYS A 34 -13.90 -9.74 7.17
CA CYS A 34 -13.36 -8.47 7.63
C CYS A 34 -11.88 -8.30 7.28
N MET A 35 -11.08 -9.35 7.44
CA MET A 35 -9.66 -9.33 7.13
C MET A 35 -9.39 -9.27 5.61
N THR A 36 -10.24 -9.90 4.80
CA THR A 36 -10.13 -9.84 3.33
C THR A 36 -10.43 -8.43 2.83
N LEU A 37 -11.46 -7.77 3.35
CA LEU A 37 -11.74 -6.37 3.05
C LEU A 37 -10.57 -5.45 3.45
N ASN A 38 -9.96 -5.74 4.61
CA ASN A 38 -8.77 -5.03 5.08
C ASN A 38 -7.56 -5.23 4.14
N SER A 39 -7.35 -6.47 3.69
CA SER A 39 -6.30 -6.81 2.72
C SER A 39 -6.52 -6.09 1.38
N PHE A 40 -7.77 -6.03 0.88
CA PHE A 40 -8.07 -5.29 -0.34
C PHE A 40 -7.86 -3.78 -0.21
N ALA A 41 -8.20 -3.18 0.93
CA ALA A 41 -7.92 -1.77 1.18
C ALA A 41 -6.41 -1.48 1.15
N SER A 42 -5.60 -2.35 1.77
CA SER A 42 -4.13 -2.25 1.74
C SER A 42 -3.55 -2.48 0.34
N LEU A 43 -4.08 -3.44 -0.41
CA LEU A 43 -3.68 -3.69 -1.80
C LEU A 43 -4.02 -2.50 -2.70
N ALA A 44 -5.18 -1.88 -2.51
CA ALA A 44 -5.57 -0.67 -3.25
C ALA A 44 -4.60 0.48 -2.96
N GLU A 45 -4.22 0.70 -1.68
CA GLU A 45 -3.23 1.72 -1.30
C GLU A 45 -1.90 1.51 -2.03
N VAL A 46 -1.33 0.30 -1.99
CA VAL A 46 -0.05 -0.04 -2.64
C VAL A 46 -0.10 0.14 -4.15
N ASN A 47 -1.22 -0.24 -4.79
CA ASN A 47 -1.35 -0.10 -6.24
C ASN A 47 -1.58 1.35 -6.66
N VAL A 48 -2.32 2.15 -5.89
CA VAL A 48 -2.46 3.59 -6.16
C VAL A 48 -1.13 4.32 -5.99
N ASP A 49 -0.34 3.97 -4.96
CA ASP A 49 1.01 4.51 -4.77
C ASP A 49 1.91 4.17 -5.95
N SER A 50 1.88 2.92 -6.43
CA SER A 50 2.64 2.48 -7.60
C SER A 50 2.21 3.21 -8.87
N MET A 51 0.89 3.36 -9.08
CA MET A 51 0.33 4.08 -10.23
C MET A 51 0.73 5.55 -10.25
N VAL A 52 0.63 6.23 -9.11
CA VAL A 52 1.03 7.64 -8.99
C VAL A 52 2.53 7.80 -9.21
N SER A 53 3.35 6.89 -8.67
CA SER A 53 4.80 6.88 -8.88
C SER A 53 5.15 6.63 -10.35
N TYR A 54 4.47 5.71 -11.01
CA TYR A 54 4.66 5.43 -12.44
C TYR A 54 4.30 6.65 -13.30
N LEU A 55 3.13 7.25 -13.08
CA LEU A 55 2.71 8.46 -13.79
C LEU A 55 3.67 9.62 -13.52
N GLY A 56 4.19 9.72 -12.30
CA GLY A 56 5.19 10.71 -11.92
C GLY A 56 6.50 10.56 -12.68
N SER A 57 6.95 9.31 -12.87
CA SER A 57 8.18 9.03 -13.63
C SER A 57 8.04 9.34 -15.13
N GLN A 58 6.82 9.37 -15.65
CA GLN A 58 6.52 9.75 -17.05
C GLN A 58 6.37 11.27 -17.24
N ASN A 59 6.11 12.01 -16.17
CA ASN A 59 5.91 13.45 -16.19
C ASN A 59 7.22 14.18 -15.85
N GLU A 60 8.01 14.47 -16.89
CA GLU A 60 9.23 15.25 -16.73
C GLU A 60 8.89 16.73 -16.53
N THR A 61 9.59 17.36 -15.60
CA THR A 61 9.61 18.82 -15.46
C THR A 61 10.64 19.38 -16.43
N VAL A 62 10.23 20.24 -17.35
CA VAL A 62 11.13 20.85 -18.31
C VAL A 62 11.56 22.23 -17.79
N VAL A 63 12.86 22.40 -17.57
CA VAL A 63 13.49 23.64 -17.13
C VAL A 63 14.15 24.29 -18.35
N TYR A 64 13.53 25.31 -18.89
CA TYR A 64 14.07 26.04 -20.05
C TYR A 64 15.17 27.01 -19.60
N LEU A 65 16.29 26.99 -20.30
CA LEU A 65 17.39 27.92 -20.09
C LEU A 65 17.13 29.27 -20.78
N ASP A 66 17.77 30.30 -20.25
CA ASP A 66 17.74 31.62 -20.89
C ASP A 66 18.39 31.51 -22.28
N PRO A 67 17.81 32.12 -23.34
CA PRO A 67 18.39 32.12 -24.68
C PRO A 67 19.82 32.65 -24.75
N ASP A 68 20.15 33.60 -23.86
CA ASP A 68 21.47 34.27 -23.77
C ASP A 68 22.42 33.59 -22.79
N CYS A 69 22.05 32.42 -22.25
CA CYS A 69 22.83 31.65 -21.31
C CYS A 69 24.06 31.03 -22.01
N ASP A 70 25.24 31.31 -21.45
CA ASP A 70 26.49 30.68 -21.88
C ASP A 70 26.61 29.24 -21.36
N ASP A 71 27.45 28.42 -21.99
CA ASP A 71 27.63 27.01 -21.64
C ASP A 71 28.08 26.81 -20.17
N ALA A 72 28.84 27.79 -19.62
CA ALA A 72 29.27 27.74 -18.22
C ALA A 72 28.09 27.91 -17.26
N THR A 73 27.17 28.84 -17.53
CA THR A 73 25.93 29.03 -16.77
C THR A 73 25.00 27.88 -16.92
N ALA A 74 24.85 27.33 -18.15
CA ALA A 74 24.05 26.13 -18.39
C ALA A 74 24.55 24.96 -17.53
N THR A 75 25.85 24.70 -17.50
CA THR A 75 26.46 23.66 -16.66
C THR A 75 26.19 23.88 -15.17
N GLN A 76 26.34 25.12 -14.67
CA GLN A 76 26.02 25.45 -13.28
C GLN A 76 24.55 25.20 -12.91
N VAL A 77 23.62 25.51 -13.83
CA VAL A 77 22.19 25.17 -13.66
C VAL A 77 22.01 23.67 -13.51
N GLY A 78 22.65 22.89 -14.40
CA GLY A 78 22.59 21.42 -14.36
C GLY A 78 23.13 20.84 -13.04
N GLU A 79 24.26 21.36 -12.56
CA GLU A 79 24.84 20.96 -11.26
C GLU A 79 23.90 21.29 -10.08
N LYS A 80 23.33 22.51 -10.06
CA LYS A 80 22.35 22.89 -9.04
C LYS A 80 21.11 22.02 -9.06
N LEU A 81 20.58 21.70 -10.25
CA LEU A 81 19.44 20.80 -10.42
C LEU A 81 19.75 19.38 -9.92
N SER A 82 20.92 18.84 -10.27
CA SER A 82 21.32 17.48 -9.87
C SER A 82 21.60 17.32 -8.37
N THR A 83 22.03 18.40 -7.71
CA THR A 83 22.28 18.41 -6.25
C THR A 83 21.02 18.75 -5.43
N MET A 84 19.90 19.09 -6.07
CA MET A 84 18.68 19.48 -5.39
C MET A 84 17.99 18.26 -4.74
N PRO A 85 17.70 18.29 -3.41
CA PRO A 85 16.99 17.20 -2.75
C PRO A 85 15.62 16.95 -3.38
N GLY A 86 15.32 15.70 -3.73
CA GLY A 86 14.06 15.31 -4.38
C GLY A 86 14.11 15.24 -5.91
N VAL A 87 15.25 15.54 -6.53
CA VAL A 87 15.53 15.29 -7.94
C VAL A 87 16.15 13.90 -8.09
N SER A 88 15.59 13.06 -8.97
CA SER A 88 16.07 11.70 -9.24
C SER A 88 16.82 11.57 -10.57
N GLY A 89 16.59 12.49 -11.50
CA GLY A 89 17.24 12.50 -12.80
C GLY A 89 17.29 13.90 -13.38
N VAL A 90 18.40 14.22 -14.07
CA VAL A 90 18.57 15.47 -14.81
C VAL A 90 19.21 15.13 -16.15
N GLN A 91 18.54 15.49 -17.23
CA GLN A 91 19.01 15.28 -18.59
C GLN A 91 19.07 16.63 -19.33
N TYR A 92 20.23 16.97 -19.85
CA TYR A 92 20.37 18.15 -20.73
C TYR A 92 19.89 17.83 -22.14
N VAL A 93 19.12 18.72 -22.72
CA VAL A 93 18.64 18.65 -24.11
C VAL A 93 19.02 19.95 -24.80
N SER A 94 19.92 19.87 -25.78
CA SER A 94 20.38 21.02 -26.55
C SER A 94 19.29 21.57 -27.45
N LYS A 95 19.46 22.83 -27.95
CA LYS A 95 18.54 23.42 -28.95
C LYS A 95 18.38 22.53 -30.17
N GLN A 96 19.47 21.88 -30.60
CA GLN A 96 19.47 21.00 -31.77
C GLN A 96 18.72 19.67 -31.49
N ASP A 97 18.91 19.12 -30.30
CA ASP A 97 18.18 17.90 -29.89
C ASP A 97 16.68 18.15 -29.79
N VAL A 98 16.28 19.34 -29.32
CA VAL A 98 14.86 19.72 -29.27
C VAL A 98 14.30 19.78 -30.70
N LEU A 99 15.01 20.41 -31.63
CA LEU A 99 14.62 20.47 -33.05
C LEU A 99 14.46 19.05 -33.63
N ASN A 100 15.42 18.17 -33.37
CA ASN A 100 15.40 16.80 -33.88
C ASN A 100 14.23 15.98 -33.30
N ILE A 101 13.91 16.19 -32.02
CA ILE A 101 12.75 15.55 -31.37
C ILE A 101 11.44 15.97 -32.06
N TYR A 102 11.25 17.27 -32.29
CA TYR A 102 10.04 17.75 -32.99
C TYR A 102 9.98 17.32 -34.45
N ARG A 103 11.13 17.27 -35.13
CA ARG A 103 11.22 16.72 -36.50
C ARG A 103 10.73 15.25 -36.52
N GLY A 104 11.09 14.45 -35.56
CA GLY A 104 10.62 13.05 -35.44
C GLY A 104 9.13 12.91 -35.19
N TYR A 105 8.50 13.87 -34.51
CA TYR A 105 7.04 13.85 -34.29
C TYR A 105 6.22 14.32 -35.52
N MET A 106 6.83 15.08 -36.44
CA MET A 106 6.15 15.71 -37.58
C MET A 106 6.90 15.42 -38.87
N GLU A 107 7.15 14.15 -39.15
CA GLU A 107 7.88 13.69 -40.34
C GLU A 107 7.25 14.18 -41.68
N ASP A 108 5.92 14.34 -41.73
CA ASP A 108 5.17 14.79 -42.90
C ASP A 108 5.42 16.26 -43.30
N TYR A 109 6.09 17.05 -42.44
CA TYR A 109 6.35 18.48 -42.63
C TYR A 109 7.84 18.82 -42.78
N SER A 110 8.61 17.95 -43.46
CA SER A 110 10.06 18.04 -43.59
C SER A 110 10.56 19.41 -44.11
N SER A 111 9.85 20.03 -45.03
CA SER A 111 10.23 21.32 -45.61
C SER A 111 10.20 22.51 -44.65
N LEU A 112 9.41 22.43 -43.59
CA LEU A 112 9.38 23.48 -42.54
C LEU A 112 10.60 23.43 -41.65
N TRP A 113 11.19 22.26 -41.46
CA TRP A 113 12.31 22.06 -40.55
C TRP A 113 13.63 22.56 -41.10
N ASP A 114 13.77 22.66 -42.46
CA ASP A 114 14.99 23.13 -43.08
C ASP A 114 15.22 24.64 -42.82
N GLU A 115 14.14 25.42 -42.68
CA GLU A 115 14.21 26.83 -42.33
C GLU A 115 14.68 27.04 -40.87
N PHE A 116 14.28 26.15 -39.95
CA PHE A 116 14.68 26.20 -38.54
C PHE A 116 16.09 25.69 -38.26
N GLU A 117 16.78 25.08 -39.23
CA GLU A 117 18.21 24.74 -39.06
C GLU A 117 19.09 25.98 -39.03
N SER A 118 18.73 27.04 -39.77
CA SER A 118 19.49 28.30 -39.81
C SER A 118 19.15 29.25 -38.64
N ASP A 119 17.89 29.27 -38.18
CA ASP A 119 17.43 30.10 -37.09
C ASP A 119 16.55 29.26 -36.12
N ASN A 120 17.21 28.54 -35.24
CA ASN A 120 16.54 27.61 -34.32
C ASN A 120 15.81 28.35 -33.21
N PRO A 121 14.47 28.40 -33.20
CA PRO A 121 13.68 29.12 -32.20
C PRO A 121 13.59 28.41 -30.85
N PHE A 122 14.03 27.15 -30.78
CA PHE A 122 13.95 26.37 -29.58
C PHE A 122 14.98 26.76 -28.55
N LYS A 123 14.60 26.54 -27.26
CA LYS A 123 15.50 26.80 -26.11
C LYS A 123 16.11 25.49 -25.63
N ALA A 124 17.38 25.54 -25.30
CA ALA A 124 17.98 24.43 -24.55
C ALA A 124 17.25 24.26 -23.20
N ASN A 125 17.13 23.05 -22.75
CA ASN A 125 16.41 22.75 -21.51
C ASN A 125 17.03 21.59 -20.74
N TYR A 126 16.67 21.50 -19.49
CA TYR A 126 16.90 20.33 -18.65
C TYR A 126 15.57 19.61 -18.41
N ARG A 127 15.54 18.30 -18.70
CA ARG A 127 14.46 17.43 -18.27
C ARG A 127 14.78 16.89 -16.90
N VAL A 128 13.92 17.20 -15.94
CA VAL A 128 14.13 16.90 -14.53
C VAL A 128 13.05 15.96 -14.06
N THR A 129 13.44 14.82 -13.51
CA THR A 129 12.52 13.86 -12.87
C THR A 129 12.52 14.11 -11.37
N ILE A 130 11.33 14.29 -10.79
CA ILE A 130 11.13 14.54 -9.36
C ILE A 130 10.67 13.24 -8.70
N SER A 131 11.31 12.86 -7.58
CA SER A 131 11.02 11.62 -6.85
C SER A 131 9.69 11.65 -6.12
N ASP A 132 9.29 12.82 -5.61
CA ASP A 132 8.06 13.01 -4.82
C ASP A 132 7.16 14.05 -5.48
N LEU A 133 6.10 13.56 -6.11
CA LEU A 133 5.14 14.40 -6.81
C LEU A 133 4.43 15.42 -5.90
N SER A 134 4.28 15.12 -4.61
CA SER A 134 3.66 16.07 -3.68
C SER A 134 4.45 17.37 -3.51
N GLN A 135 5.74 17.33 -3.84
CA GLN A 135 6.64 18.49 -3.76
C GLN A 135 6.81 19.21 -5.11
N MET A 136 6.16 18.74 -6.19
CA MET A 136 6.37 19.29 -7.55
C MET A 136 6.17 20.79 -7.61
N ALA A 137 5.10 21.33 -7.03
CA ALA A 137 4.82 22.77 -7.04
C ALA A 137 5.91 23.59 -6.31
N ALA A 138 6.39 23.08 -5.17
CA ALA A 138 7.46 23.73 -4.40
C ALA A 138 8.81 23.64 -5.11
N MET A 139 9.09 22.49 -5.72
CA MET A 139 10.31 22.24 -6.50
C MET A 139 10.35 23.12 -7.76
N SER A 140 9.26 23.20 -8.51
CA SER A 140 9.12 24.06 -9.70
C SER A 140 9.45 25.53 -9.37
N LYS A 141 8.93 26.05 -8.25
CA LYS A 141 9.27 27.42 -7.78
C LYS A 141 10.74 27.57 -7.43
N LYS A 142 11.36 26.57 -6.80
CA LYS A 142 12.79 26.60 -6.48
C LYS A 142 13.65 26.55 -7.73
N MET A 143 13.28 25.71 -8.71
CA MET A 143 13.97 25.64 -10.01
C MET A 143 13.85 26.95 -10.79
N GLN A 144 12.66 27.57 -10.77
CA GLN A 144 12.41 28.87 -11.39
C GLN A 144 13.29 30.01 -10.82
N ALA A 145 13.69 29.89 -9.55
CA ALA A 145 14.52 30.90 -8.87
C ALA A 145 16.03 30.74 -9.17
N ILE A 146 16.45 29.71 -9.91
CA ILE A 146 17.87 29.49 -10.24
C ILE A 146 18.28 30.51 -11.34
N PRO A 147 19.34 31.27 -11.13
CA PRO A 147 19.89 32.19 -12.16
C PRO A 147 20.26 31.41 -13.43
N GLY A 148 19.82 31.88 -14.60
CA GLY A 148 19.98 31.21 -15.91
C GLY A 148 18.79 30.35 -16.32
N VAL A 149 17.75 30.21 -15.46
CA VAL A 149 16.49 29.57 -15.82
C VAL A 149 15.50 30.61 -16.34
N TYR A 150 15.04 30.41 -17.57
CA TYR A 150 14.02 31.25 -18.18
C TYR A 150 12.61 30.93 -17.68
N SER A 151 12.22 29.64 -17.73
CA SER A 151 10.91 29.18 -17.29
C SER A 151 10.95 27.70 -16.91
N VAL A 152 9.99 27.29 -16.09
CA VAL A 152 9.81 25.89 -15.69
C VAL A 152 8.42 25.45 -16.11
N ALA A 153 8.35 24.46 -16.99
CA ALA A 153 7.11 23.80 -17.37
C ALA A 153 6.98 22.50 -16.58
N ALA A 154 6.12 22.50 -15.59
CA ALA A 154 5.81 21.33 -14.76
C ALA A 154 4.30 21.08 -14.80
N PRO A 155 3.82 19.83 -14.91
CA PRO A 155 2.38 19.49 -14.92
C PRO A 155 1.78 19.53 -13.52
N VAL A 156 1.90 20.68 -12.83
CA VAL A 156 1.54 20.86 -11.41
C VAL A 156 0.07 20.55 -11.17
N GLU A 157 -0.83 21.03 -12.02
CA GLU A 157 -2.28 20.83 -11.83
C GLU A 157 -2.65 19.35 -11.91
N MET A 158 -2.14 18.63 -12.90
CA MET A 158 -2.38 17.19 -13.07
C MET A 158 -1.78 16.39 -11.91
N THR A 159 -0.59 16.76 -11.49
CA THR A 159 0.10 16.14 -10.35
C THR A 159 -0.67 16.34 -9.04
N ASN A 160 -1.23 17.52 -8.80
CA ASN A 160 -2.04 17.77 -7.60
C ASN A 160 -3.28 16.86 -7.55
N VAL A 161 -3.96 16.63 -8.68
CA VAL A 161 -5.09 15.70 -8.74
C VAL A 161 -4.66 14.28 -8.37
N PHE A 162 -3.51 13.80 -8.88
CA PHE A 162 -2.99 12.48 -8.53
C PHE A 162 -2.66 12.35 -7.04
N VAL A 163 -2.02 13.36 -6.47
CA VAL A 163 -1.68 13.40 -5.05
C VAL A 163 -2.96 13.46 -4.18
N GLU A 164 -3.97 14.21 -4.58
CA GLU A 164 -5.26 14.27 -3.88
C GLU A 164 -5.96 12.90 -3.89
N VAL A 165 -6.02 12.23 -5.04
CA VAL A 165 -6.60 10.88 -5.15
C VAL A 165 -5.83 9.89 -4.29
N GLN A 166 -4.50 9.89 -4.35
CA GLN A 166 -3.64 9.05 -3.51
C GLN A 166 -3.93 9.29 -2.02
N GLN A 167 -3.97 10.55 -1.58
CA GLN A 167 -4.26 10.89 -0.19
C GLN A 167 -5.67 10.47 0.24
N ALA A 168 -6.66 10.61 -0.64
CA ALA A 168 -8.04 10.19 -0.36
C ALA A 168 -8.12 8.66 -0.18
N VAL A 169 -7.48 7.89 -1.06
CA VAL A 169 -7.42 6.42 -0.98
C VAL A 169 -6.66 5.98 0.28
N THR A 170 -5.51 6.58 0.56
CA THR A 170 -4.69 6.23 1.74
C THR A 170 -5.42 6.58 3.05
N LYS A 171 -5.97 7.79 3.17
CA LYS A 171 -6.70 8.20 4.39
C LYS A 171 -8.00 7.40 4.56
N GLY A 172 -8.77 7.25 3.48
CA GLY A 172 -9.99 6.45 3.46
C GLY A 172 -9.72 4.97 3.76
N GLY A 173 -8.71 4.39 3.11
CA GLY A 173 -8.27 3.02 3.33
C GLY A 173 -7.87 2.77 4.79
N ARG A 174 -7.04 3.64 5.38
CA ARG A 174 -6.64 3.52 6.81
C ARG A 174 -7.82 3.61 7.77
N LEU A 175 -8.80 4.47 7.49
CA LEU A 175 -10.02 4.56 8.29
C LEU A 175 -10.82 3.25 8.21
N ILE A 176 -11.02 2.71 7.02
CA ILE A 176 -11.69 1.41 6.80
C ILE A 176 -10.96 0.30 7.55
N VAL A 177 -9.63 0.21 7.40
CA VAL A 177 -8.77 -0.74 8.12
C VAL A 177 -9.00 -0.67 9.64
N LEU A 178 -9.00 0.53 10.20
CA LEU A 178 -9.20 0.75 11.64
C LEU A 178 -10.60 0.31 12.10
N VAL A 179 -11.64 0.68 11.37
CA VAL A 179 -13.02 0.30 11.69
C VAL A 179 -13.19 -1.22 11.62
N LEU A 180 -12.71 -1.85 10.54
CA LEU A 180 -12.79 -3.31 10.37
C LEU A 180 -11.99 -4.07 11.43
N MET A 181 -10.84 -3.53 11.86
CA MET A 181 -10.05 -4.10 12.96
C MET A 181 -10.86 -4.08 14.28
N ILE A 182 -11.51 -2.97 14.60
CA ILE A 182 -12.38 -2.86 15.79
C ILE A 182 -13.52 -3.86 15.71
N VAL A 183 -14.23 -3.95 14.58
CA VAL A 183 -15.31 -4.90 14.37
C VAL A 183 -14.81 -6.35 14.54
N SER A 184 -13.63 -6.67 14.00
CA SER A 184 -13.01 -7.99 14.14
C SER A 184 -12.72 -8.35 15.59
N ILE A 185 -12.17 -7.42 16.38
CA ILE A 185 -11.91 -7.62 17.82
C ILE A 185 -13.22 -7.87 18.58
N ILE A 186 -14.27 -7.09 18.29
CA ILE A 186 -15.59 -7.25 18.91
C ILE A 186 -16.19 -8.63 18.56
N THR A 187 -16.07 -9.05 17.31
CA THR A 187 -16.59 -10.35 16.82
C THR A 187 -15.90 -11.51 17.53
N VAL A 188 -14.56 -11.51 17.58
CA VAL A 188 -13.78 -12.53 18.33
C VAL A 188 -14.16 -12.49 19.80
N GLY A 189 -14.21 -11.30 20.40
CA GLY A 189 -14.59 -11.14 21.81
C GLY A 189 -15.99 -11.69 22.12
N SER A 190 -16.94 -11.48 21.25
CA SER A 190 -18.31 -12.00 21.43
C SER A 190 -18.36 -13.52 21.32
N THR A 191 -17.62 -14.11 20.39
CA THR A 191 -17.52 -15.57 20.21
C THR A 191 -16.86 -16.23 21.42
N ILE A 192 -15.76 -15.67 21.92
CA ILE A 192 -15.08 -16.17 23.11
C ILE A 192 -15.99 -16.06 24.35
N ARG A 193 -16.74 -14.96 24.49
CA ARG A 193 -17.73 -14.80 25.56
C ARG A 193 -18.76 -15.92 25.54
N LEU A 194 -19.27 -16.26 24.37
CA LEU A 194 -20.24 -17.34 24.22
C LEU A 194 -19.60 -18.70 24.55
N SER A 195 -18.35 -18.94 24.15
CA SER A 195 -17.56 -20.12 24.51
C SER A 195 -17.36 -20.27 26.00
N VAL A 196 -17.02 -19.16 26.69
CA VAL A 196 -16.88 -19.12 28.16
C VAL A 196 -18.20 -19.42 28.87
N PHE A 197 -19.30 -18.79 28.37
CA PHE A 197 -20.64 -19.03 28.96
C PHE A 197 -21.09 -20.49 28.80
N ALA A 198 -20.84 -21.11 27.67
CA ALA A 198 -21.17 -22.52 27.44
C ALA A 198 -20.43 -23.50 28.38
N ARG A 199 -19.31 -23.05 28.98
CA ARG A 199 -18.45 -23.85 29.86
C ARG A 199 -18.36 -23.31 31.28
N ARG A 200 -19.28 -22.45 31.69
CA ARG A 200 -19.25 -21.82 33.02
C ARG A 200 -19.12 -22.82 34.17
N ARG A 201 -19.81 -23.96 34.12
CA ARG A 201 -19.72 -24.99 35.14
C ARG A 201 -18.34 -25.64 35.24
N GLU A 202 -17.69 -25.91 34.11
CA GLU A 202 -16.30 -26.43 34.12
C GLU A 202 -15.33 -25.41 34.75
N ILE A 203 -15.52 -24.13 34.45
CA ILE A 203 -14.72 -23.03 34.98
C ILE A 203 -14.93 -22.88 36.48
N GLU A 204 -16.17 -22.93 36.96
CA GLU A 204 -16.51 -22.89 38.39
C GLU A 204 -15.80 -24.02 39.16
N ILE A 205 -15.91 -25.27 38.69
CA ILE A 205 -15.25 -26.42 39.29
C ILE A 205 -13.73 -26.23 39.35
N MET A 206 -13.10 -25.74 38.26
CA MET A 206 -11.66 -25.46 38.23
C MET A 206 -11.27 -24.38 39.25
N LYS A 207 -12.08 -23.34 39.42
CA LYS A 207 -11.84 -22.29 40.42
C LYS A 207 -12.00 -22.83 41.86
N TYR A 208 -12.99 -23.68 42.13
CA TYR A 208 -13.17 -24.30 43.44
C TYR A 208 -11.98 -25.20 43.85
N VAL A 209 -11.32 -25.85 42.90
CA VAL A 209 -10.10 -26.67 43.11
C VAL A 209 -8.83 -25.81 43.18
N GLY A 210 -8.96 -24.47 43.10
CA GLY A 210 -7.82 -23.54 43.26
C GLY A 210 -7.06 -23.24 41.96
N ALA A 211 -7.66 -23.43 40.79
CA ALA A 211 -7.02 -23.06 39.51
C ALA A 211 -6.80 -21.55 39.40
N THR A 212 -5.59 -21.14 38.99
CA THR A 212 -5.27 -19.74 38.77
C THR A 212 -6.03 -19.19 37.53
N ASN A 213 -6.31 -17.88 37.53
CA ASN A 213 -6.98 -17.23 36.40
C ASN A 213 -6.25 -17.47 35.08
N ALA A 214 -4.91 -17.52 35.07
CA ALA A 214 -4.11 -17.81 33.89
C ALA A 214 -4.39 -19.24 33.34
N LEU A 215 -4.59 -20.23 34.21
CA LEU A 215 -4.87 -21.60 33.79
C LEU A 215 -6.25 -21.73 33.10
N VAL A 216 -7.21 -20.93 33.59
CA VAL A 216 -8.57 -20.86 33.03
C VAL A 216 -8.60 -20.09 31.71
N THR A 217 -7.80 -19.01 31.59
CA THR A 217 -7.80 -18.10 30.44
C THR A 217 -7.06 -18.67 29.23
N LEU A 218 -5.94 -19.38 29.47
CA LEU A 218 -5.03 -19.80 28.40
C LEU A 218 -5.69 -20.63 27.26
N PRO A 219 -6.58 -21.61 27.54
CA PRO A 219 -7.25 -22.37 26.49
C PRO A 219 -8.07 -21.51 25.54
N PHE A 220 -8.72 -20.46 26.04
CA PHE A 220 -9.53 -19.53 25.21
C PHE A 220 -8.66 -18.58 24.40
N VAL A 221 -7.51 -18.16 24.93
CA VAL A 221 -6.55 -17.36 24.15
C VAL A 221 -5.98 -18.19 23.01
N VAL A 222 -5.67 -19.46 23.24
CA VAL A 222 -5.23 -20.39 22.19
C VAL A 222 -6.33 -20.62 21.15
N GLU A 223 -7.60 -20.76 21.58
CA GLU A 223 -8.77 -20.87 20.71
C GLU A 223 -8.91 -19.63 19.81
N GLY A 224 -8.81 -18.42 20.37
CA GLY A 224 -8.84 -17.17 19.62
C GLY A 224 -7.65 -17.01 18.65
N LEU A 225 -6.45 -17.34 19.10
CA LEU A 225 -5.25 -17.37 18.25
C LEU A 225 -5.42 -18.33 17.04
N ALA A 226 -5.91 -19.54 17.30
CA ALA A 226 -6.12 -20.53 16.25
C ALA A 226 -7.17 -20.07 15.23
N MET A 227 -8.32 -19.52 15.70
CA MET A 227 -9.33 -18.92 14.82
C MET A 227 -8.74 -17.77 14.00
N GLY A 228 -7.95 -16.90 14.63
CA GLY A 228 -7.29 -15.79 13.96
C GLY A 228 -6.29 -16.24 12.89
N LEU A 229 -5.46 -17.25 13.18
CA LEU A 229 -4.50 -17.81 12.22
C LEU A 229 -5.20 -18.48 11.03
N ILE A 230 -6.26 -19.25 11.27
CA ILE A 230 -7.03 -19.89 10.21
C ILE A 230 -7.68 -18.82 9.32
N SER A 231 -8.30 -17.81 9.94
CA SER A 231 -8.90 -16.68 9.20
C SER A 231 -7.84 -15.91 8.41
N GLY A 232 -6.65 -15.68 8.98
CA GLY A 232 -5.53 -15.03 8.29
C GLY A 232 -5.03 -15.84 7.10
N ALA A 233 -4.94 -17.16 7.22
CA ALA A 233 -4.55 -18.04 6.11
C ALA A 233 -5.61 -18.04 5.00
N LEU A 234 -6.90 -18.10 5.33
CA LEU A 234 -7.99 -17.99 4.37
C LEU A 234 -7.97 -16.62 3.67
N THR A 235 -7.79 -15.55 4.44
CA THR A 235 -7.65 -14.18 3.91
C THR A 235 -6.49 -14.09 2.90
N ALA A 236 -5.31 -14.59 3.27
CA ALA A 236 -4.16 -14.58 2.37
C ALA A 236 -4.45 -15.33 1.07
N GLY A 237 -5.04 -16.53 1.15
CA GLY A 237 -5.42 -17.32 -0.02
C GLY A 237 -6.43 -16.62 -0.92
N VAL A 238 -7.51 -16.10 -0.35
CA VAL A 238 -8.57 -15.40 -1.11
C VAL A 238 -8.03 -14.10 -1.72
N SER A 239 -7.29 -13.30 -0.95
CA SER A 239 -6.74 -12.02 -1.42
C SER A 239 -5.73 -12.21 -2.54
N LEU A 240 -4.83 -13.18 -2.42
CA LEU A 240 -3.85 -13.49 -3.47
C LEU A 240 -4.49 -14.06 -4.72
N ALA A 241 -5.48 -14.95 -4.58
CA ALA A 241 -6.23 -15.50 -5.72
C ALA A 241 -6.98 -14.39 -6.47
N ALA A 242 -7.69 -13.52 -5.76
CA ALA A 242 -8.40 -12.40 -6.35
C ALA A 242 -7.44 -11.38 -7.00
N TYR A 243 -6.32 -11.07 -6.34
CA TYR A 243 -5.32 -10.17 -6.88
C TYR A 243 -4.63 -10.71 -8.12
N SER A 244 -4.23 -12.00 -8.11
CA SER A 244 -3.62 -12.65 -9.28
C SER A 244 -4.59 -12.70 -10.47
N TYR A 245 -5.88 -12.93 -10.20
CA TYR A 245 -6.92 -12.84 -11.23
C TYR A 245 -7.04 -11.42 -11.79
N THR A 246 -7.03 -10.39 -10.94
CA THR A 246 -7.08 -8.98 -11.38
C THR A 246 -5.90 -8.62 -12.25
N VAL A 247 -4.68 -9.00 -11.86
CA VAL A 247 -3.45 -8.76 -12.63
C VAL A 247 -3.49 -9.48 -13.98
N SER A 248 -3.93 -10.74 -14.01
CA SER A 248 -4.05 -11.50 -15.26
C SER A 248 -5.16 -10.95 -16.17
N ALA A 249 -6.29 -10.53 -15.61
CA ALA A 249 -7.36 -9.88 -16.37
C ALA A 249 -6.89 -8.54 -16.95
N ALA A 250 -6.16 -7.73 -16.18
CA ALA A 250 -5.61 -6.46 -16.66
C ALA A 250 -4.64 -6.64 -17.84
N SER A 251 -3.87 -7.72 -17.87
CA SER A 251 -2.96 -8.02 -18.99
C SER A 251 -3.69 -8.41 -20.29
N THR A 252 -4.95 -8.85 -20.21
CA THR A 252 -5.78 -9.21 -21.36
C THR A 252 -6.61 -8.05 -21.89
N LEU A 253 -6.76 -6.97 -21.10
CA LEU A 253 -7.44 -5.74 -21.53
C LEU A 253 -6.53 -4.99 -22.50
N GLY A 254 -7.00 -4.75 -23.72
CA GLY A 254 -6.26 -4.00 -24.74
C GLY A 254 -6.35 -2.47 -24.56
N GLY A 255 -5.53 -1.73 -25.33
CA GLY A 255 -5.58 -0.29 -25.42
C GLY A 255 -5.16 0.47 -24.16
N LEU A 256 -5.89 1.52 -23.82
CA LEU A 256 -5.57 2.45 -22.74
C LEU A 256 -5.47 1.76 -21.37
N TRP A 257 -6.28 0.73 -21.13
CA TRP A 257 -6.26 -0.05 -19.87
C TRP A 257 -4.96 -0.84 -19.70
N GLN A 258 -4.44 -1.42 -20.77
CA GLN A 258 -3.16 -2.13 -20.73
C GLN A 258 -2.00 -1.16 -20.45
N MET A 259 -2.05 0.04 -21.06
CA MET A 259 -1.05 1.08 -20.82
C MET A 259 -1.08 1.58 -19.36
N LEU A 260 -2.25 1.83 -18.80
CA LEU A 260 -2.40 2.35 -17.44
C LEU A 260 -2.20 1.27 -16.36
N MET A 261 -2.73 0.06 -16.56
CA MET A 261 -2.70 -0.99 -15.53
C MET A 261 -1.56 -1.98 -15.72
N GLY A 262 -1.09 -2.21 -16.95
CA GLY A 262 -0.06 -3.21 -17.23
C GLY A 262 1.30 -2.89 -16.59
N HIS A 263 1.62 -1.62 -16.42
CA HIS A 263 2.88 -1.15 -15.81
C HIS A 263 2.70 -0.60 -14.40
N ALA A 264 1.48 -0.21 -14.03
CA ALA A 264 1.19 0.43 -12.75
C ALA A 264 0.84 -0.58 -11.64
N LEU A 265 0.32 -1.78 -11.99
CA LEU A 265 0.03 -2.81 -11.01
C LEU A 265 1.32 -3.47 -10.49
N VAL A 266 1.42 -3.58 -9.17
CA VAL A 266 2.55 -4.22 -8.52
C VAL A 266 2.55 -5.73 -8.86
N PRO A 267 3.67 -6.32 -9.31
CA PRO A 267 3.74 -7.75 -9.61
C PRO A 267 3.37 -8.61 -8.40
N VAL A 268 2.62 -9.70 -8.64
CA VAL A 268 2.19 -10.63 -7.57
C VAL A 268 3.37 -11.12 -6.74
N ALA A 269 4.55 -11.31 -7.38
CA ALA A 269 5.78 -11.72 -6.70
C ALA A 269 6.21 -10.78 -5.57
N ASN A 270 5.91 -9.47 -5.68
CA ASN A 270 6.28 -8.47 -4.67
C ASN A 270 5.18 -8.31 -3.60
N VAL A 271 3.95 -8.71 -3.92
CA VAL A 271 2.77 -8.52 -3.07
C VAL A 271 2.51 -9.72 -2.17
N TRP A 272 2.83 -10.95 -2.62
CA TRP A 272 2.49 -12.16 -1.86
C TRP A 272 3.15 -12.24 -0.48
N PRO A 273 4.46 -11.88 -0.28
CA PRO A 273 5.06 -12.02 1.04
C PRO A 273 4.44 -11.10 2.08
N PRO A 274 4.28 -9.78 1.83
CA PRO A 274 3.64 -8.90 2.80
C PRO A 274 2.18 -9.29 3.05
N VAL A 275 1.39 -9.67 2.04
CA VAL A 275 -0.01 -10.09 2.23
C VAL A 275 -0.10 -11.29 3.17
N VAL A 276 0.72 -12.32 2.98
CA VAL A 276 0.74 -13.50 3.86
C VAL A 276 1.15 -13.13 5.29
N ILE A 277 2.24 -12.37 5.43
CA ILE A 277 2.76 -11.98 6.74
C ILE A 277 1.74 -11.12 7.50
N TYR A 278 1.19 -10.07 6.86
CA TYR A 278 0.22 -9.18 7.50
C TYR A 278 -1.10 -9.87 7.80
N SER A 279 -1.58 -10.77 6.94
CA SER A 279 -2.80 -11.54 7.18
C SER A 279 -2.65 -12.51 8.36
N LEU A 280 -1.54 -13.25 8.44
CA LEU A 280 -1.29 -14.18 9.54
C LEU A 280 -1.01 -13.44 10.86
N ALA A 281 -0.15 -12.43 10.83
CA ALA A 281 0.16 -11.62 12.02
C ALA A 281 -1.07 -10.86 12.51
N GLY A 282 -1.81 -10.20 11.62
CA GLY A 282 -3.06 -9.51 11.92
C GLY A 282 -4.11 -10.44 12.50
N GLY A 283 -4.30 -11.63 11.89
CA GLY A 283 -5.19 -12.66 12.42
C GLY A 283 -4.81 -13.12 13.83
N ALA A 284 -3.53 -13.42 14.04
CA ALA A 284 -3.03 -13.80 15.36
C ALA A 284 -3.23 -12.69 16.41
N LEU A 285 -2.94 -11.43 16.02
CA LEU A 285 -3.12 -10.28 16.94
C LEU A 285 -4.60 -10.06 17.27
N VAL A 286 -5.49 -10.02 16.27
CA VAL A 286 -6.93 -9.82 16.48
C VAL A 286 -7.53 -10.97 17.28
N GLY A 287 -7.18 -12.22 16.93
CA GLY A 287 -7.65 -13.41 17.63
C GLY A 287 -7.14 -13.48 19.08
N GLY A 288 -5.86 -13.21 19.29
CA GLY A 288 -5.22 -13.21 20.60
C GLY A 288 -5.71 -12.08 21.51
N LEU A 289 -5.68 -10.84 21.02
CA LEU A 289 -6.12 -9.67 21.79
C LEU A 289 -7.63 -9.70 22.03
N GLY A 290 -8.44 -10.02 21.03
CA GLY A 290 -9.90 -10.11 21.16
C GLY A 290 -10.31 -11.13 22.21
N SER A 291 -9.66 -12.31 22.25
CA SER A 291 -9.89 -13.32 23.28
C SER A 291 -9.45 -12.86 24.67
N MET A 292 -8.26 -12.23 24.77
CA MET A 292 -7.70 -11.78 26.05
C MET A 292 -8.55 -10.67 26.70
N PHE A 293 -8.99 -9.68 25.90
CA PHE A 293 -9.86 -8.59 26.38
C PHE A 293 -11.24 -9.11 26.82
N SER A 294 -11.82 -10.03 26.03
CA SER A 294 -13.14 -10.59 26.34
C SER A 294 -13.16 -11.34 27.65
N ILE A 295 -12.12 -12.13 27.95
CA ILE A 295 -12.07 -12.97 29.14
C ILE A 295 -11.80 -12.15 30.40
N ARG A 296 -10.86 -11.19 30.35
CA ARG A 296 -10.51 -10.34 31.51
C ARG A 296 -11.72 -9.62 32.08
N LYS A 297 -12.65 -9.16 31.23
CA LYS A 297 -13.85 -8.46 31.67
C LYS A 297 -14.89 -9.35 32.35
N HIS A 298 -14.81 -10.68 32.17
CA HIS A 298 -15.85 -11.63 32.64
C HIS A 298 -15.37 -12.64 33.66
N LEU A 299 -14.07 -12.63 34.01
CA LEU A 299 -13.52 -13.47 35.12
C LEU A 299 -13.55 -12.79 36.48
N ASN A 300 -13.92 -11.50 36.56
CA ASN A 300 -14.17 -10.80 37.79
C ASN A 300 -15.58 -11.13 38.34
N VAL A 301 -15.84 -12.40 38.62
CA VAL A 301 -16.95 -12.88 39.44
C VAL A 301 -16.39 -13.56 40.65
#